data_38ee18c715ea86b5e4ee76e57f23c2f6
#
_entry.id   38ee18c715ea86b5e4ee76e57f23c2f6
#
_cell.length_a   1.000
_cell.length_b   1.000
_cell.length_c   1.000
_cell.angle_alpha   90.00
_cell.angle_beta   90.00
_cell.angle_gamma   90.00
#
_symmetry.space_group_name_H-M   'P 1'
#
loop_
_entity.id
_entity.type
_entity.pdbx_description
1 polymer ?
#
loop_
_entity_poly.entity_id
_entity_poly.type
_entity_poly.pdbx_seq_one_letter_code
_entity_poly.pdbx_strand_id
1 'polypeptide(L)'
;MIHPTAIVHPKATIGEGAEIGPFCVVGEHVTIGARTKLLAHVVVNGFTTIGDDSRIHPFCSIGAPSQDRKYHGEVAYTTIGSRTEIREYVSVHRATGKSEITSVGDDTLLLAYVHIAHNCRIGNHVTMSSTAQLAGHVIVEDHVTIGGQTGVHQFVRIGEFAMVGGISKITRDVPPYFLVEGNPATPYGLNKVGLRRAEFTPDILAELKECYSIMYRSGHNISQAAEAMRGLVRSDRGRHLLAFIDAPTERGIVK
;
A
#
# COMPACT_ATOMS: atom_id res chain seq x y z
N MET A 1 -7.61 -20.47 18.75
CA MET A 1 -6.74 -21.61 19.22
C MET A 1 -5.29 -21.16 19.19
N ILE A 2 -4.49 -21.45 20.24
CA ILE A 2 -3.05 -21.12 20.29
C ILE A 2 -2.27 -22.44 20.31
N HIS A 3 -1.34 -22.62 19.36
CA HIS A 3 -0.51 -23.82 19.27
C HIS A 3 0.47 -23.89 20.46
N PRO A 4 0.73 -25.07 21.07
CA PRO A 4 1.58 -25.18 22.26
C PRO A 4 3.02 -24.68 22.10
N THR A 5 3.56 -24.64 20.87
CA THR A 5 4.89 -24.11 20.58
C THR A 5 4.91 -22.61 20.24
N ALA A 6 3.76 -21.94 20.22
CA ALA A 6 3.70 -20.49 20.03
C ALA A 6 4.09 -19.76 21.32
N ILE A 7 4.80 -18.65 21.19
CA ILE A 7 5.15 -17.76 22.30
C ILE A 7 4.25 -16.53 22.20
N VAL A 8 3.25 -16.46 23.05
CA VAL A 8 2.31 -15.31 23.11
C VAL A 8 2.51 -14.59 24.42
N HIS A 9 2.83 -13.29 24.36
CA HIS A 9 3.01 -12.50 25.59
C HIS A 9 1.68 -12.38 26.35
N PRO A 10 1.66 -12.50 27.70
CA PRO A 10 0.41 -12.50 28.50
C PRO A 10 -0.45 -11.24 28.36
N LYS A 11 0.15 -10.12 27.97
CA LYS A 11 -0.55 -8.84 27.74
C LYS A 11 -1.06 -8.67 26.30
N ALA A 12 -0.71 -9.58 25.37
CA ALA A 12 -1.25 -9.54 24.01
C ALA A 12 -2.77 -9.79 24.04
N THR A 13 -3.49 -9.05 23.21
CA THR A 13 -4.93 -9.25 23.02
C THR A 13 -5.17 -10.17 21.84
N ILE A 14 -5.82 -11.30 22.07
CA ILE A 14 -6.16 -12.28 21.04
C ILE A 14 -7.68 -12.34 20.90
N GLY A 15 -8.18 -11.96 19.72
CA GLY A 15 -9.62 -11.93 19.43
C GLY A 15 -10.27 -13.30 19.37
N GLU A 16 -11.59 -13.32 19.47
CA GLU A 16 -12.38 -14.54 19.44
C GLU A 16 -12.17 -15.32 18.14
N GLY A 17 -11.96 -16.62 18.23
CA GLY A 17 -11.75 -17.49 17.07
C GLY A 17 -10.41 -17.33 16.36
N ALA A 18 -9.52 -16.45 16.85
CA ALA A 18 -8.19 -16.31 16.27
C ALA A 18 -7.36 -17.59 16.44
N GLU A 19 -6.51 -17.88 15.45
CA GLU A 19 -5.64 -19.04 15.41
C GLU A 19 -4.17 -18.59 15.37
N ILE A 20 -3.37 -19.03 16.35
CA ILE A 20 -1.93 -18.76 16.42
C ILE A 20 -1.20 -20.10 16.20
N GLY A 21 -0.57 -20.22 15.04
CA GLY A 21 0.10 -21.44 14.59
C GLY A 21 1.43 -21.73 15.29
N PRO A 22 2.09 -22.85 14.93
CA PRO A 22 3.32 -23.28 15.58
C PRO A 22 4.47 -22.28 15.38
N PHE A 23 5.27 -22.13 16.43
CA PHE A 23 6.47 -21.27 16.44
C PHE A 23 6.22 -19.80 16.13
N CYS A 24 4.97 -19.31 16.24
CA CYS A 24 4.67 -17.90 16.18
C CYS A 24 5.14 -17.18 17.44
N VAL A 25 5.55 -15.91 17.29
CA VAL A 25 5.91 -15.03 18.41
C VAL A 25 5.02 -13.81 18.36
N VAL A 26 4.28 -13.56 19.43
CA VAL A 26 3.36 -12.41 19.57
C VAL A 26 3.78 -11.57 20.77
N GLY A 27 4.17 -10.32 20.52
CA GLY A 27 4.73 -9.40 21.52
C GLY A 27 3.70 -8.78 22.46
N GLU A 28 4.20 -8.02 23.44
CA GLU A 28 3.44 -7.46 24.58
C GLU A 28 2.28 -6.55 24.18
N HIS A 29 2.48 -5.68 23.20
CA HIS A 29 1.51 -4.64 22.81
C HIS A 29 0.78 -4.97 21.50
N VAL A 30 0.66 -6.27 21.21
CA VAL A 30 0.02 -6.76 19.99
C VAL A 30 -1.45 -7.05 20.23
N THR A 31 -2.28 -6.62 19.28
CA THR A 31 -3.69 -7.00 19.21
C THR A 31 -3.93 -7.78 17.91
N ILE A 32 -4.47 -8.99 18.03
CA ILE A 32 -4.90 -9.83 16.91
C ILE A 32 -6.42 -9.86 16.89
N GLY A 33 -7.02 -9.48 15.77
CA GLY A 33 -8.47 -9.44 15.57
C GLY A 33 -9.13 -10.83 15.56
N ALA A 34 -10.45 -10.83 15.64
CA ALA A 34 -11.26 -12.05 15.66
C ALA A 34 -11.05 -12.87 14.37
N ARG A 35 -11.03 -14.20 14.48
CA ARG A 35 -10.90 -15.18 13.37
C ARG A 35 -9.63 -15.03 12.52
N THR A 36 -8.72 -14.13 12.89
CA THR A 36 -7.45 -13.94 12.20
C THR A 36 -6.51 -15.12 12.46
N LYS A 37 -5.78 -15.52 11.41
CA LYS A 37 -4.90 -16.67 11.43
C LYS A 37 -3.45 -16.25 11.23
N LEU A 38 -2.63 -16.48 12.24
CA LEU A 38 -1.17 -16.51 12.09
C LEU A 38 -0.76 -17.97 11.81
N LEU A 39 -0.21 -18.23 10.63
CA LEU A 39 0.27 -19.58 10.29
C LEU A 39 1.57 -19.90 11.05
N ALA A 40 2.47 -20.71 10.50
CA ALA A 40 3.68 -21.06 11.24
C ALA A 40 4.77 -19.98 11.18
N HIS A 41 5.58 -19.82 12.25
CA HIS A 41 6.78 -18.97 12.26
C HIS A 41 6.50 -17.46 11.96
N VAL A 42 5.33 -16.96 12.31
CA VAL A 42 5.00 -15.54 12.17
C VAL A 42 5.48 -14.79 13.40
N VAL A 43 6.13 -13.65 13.21
CA VAL A 43 6.56 -12.76 14.29
C VAL A 43 5.76 -11.46 14.21
N VAL A 44 5.02 -11.12 15.28
CA VAL A 44 4.29 -9.87 15.42
C VAL A 44 4.78 -9.14 16.66
N ASN A 45 5.31 -7.94 16.47
CA ASN A 45 5.96 -7.17 17.55
C ASN A 45 5.46 -5.72 17.63
N GLY A 46 5.89 -5.04 18.71
CA GLY A 46 5.62 -3.62 18.96
C GLY A 46 4.15 -3.33 19.18
N PHE A 47 3.78 -2.09 19.00
CA PHE A 47 2.40 -1.61 19.11
C PHE A 47 1.67 -1.91 17.79
N THR A 48 1.36 -3.18 17.58
CA THR A 48 0.80 -3.68 16.31
C THR A 48 -0.62 -4.17 16.51
N THR A 49 -1.51 -3.72 15.63
CA THR A 49 -2.89 -4.23 15.54
C THR A 49 -3.09 -4.90 14.18
N ILE A 50 -3.62 -6.12 14.18
CA ILE A 50 -4.09 -6.83 12.98
C ILE A 50 -5.60 -6.98 13.12
N GLY A 51 -6.35 -6.56 12.09
CA GLY A 51 -7.81 -6.63 12.05
C GLY A 51 -8.37 -8.05 11.96
N ASP A 52 -9.68 -8.15 11.84
CA ASP A 52 -10.43 -9.40 11.83
C ASP A 52 -10.26 -10.16 10.50
N ASP A 53 -10.48 -11.48 10.52
CA ASP A 53 -10.54 -12.33 9.34
C ASP A 53 -9.31 -12.31 8.43
N SER A 54 -8.17 -11.80 8.94
CA SER A 54 -6.93 -11.68 8.18
C SER A 54 -6.10 -12.96 8.26
N ARG A 55 -5.23 -13.17 7.27
CA ARG A 55 -4.40 -14.37 7.17
C ARG A 55 -2.93 -14.01 6.94
N ILE A 56 -2.08 -14.40 7.88
CA ILE A 56 -0.65 -14.12 7.84
C ILE A 56 0.10 -15.44 7.63
N HIS A 57 0.79 -15.52 6.50
CA HIS A 57 1.51 -16.73 6.07
C HIS A 57 2.87 -16.88 6.75
N PRO A 58 3.53 -18.05 6.59
CA PRO A 58 4.76 -18.34 7.32
C PRO A 58 5.90 -17.36 7.07
N PHE A 59 6.70 -17.16 8.10
CA PHE A 59 7.93 -16.36 8.10
C PHE A 59 7.71 -14.85 7.88
N CYS A 60 6.49 -14.35 8.09
CA CYS A 60 6.22 -12.91 8.09
C CYS A 60 6.76 -12.24 9.35
N SER A 61 7.24 -10.99 9.21
CA SER A 61 7.68 -10.11 10.29
C SER A 61 6.86 -8.82 10.28
N ILE A 62 5.95 -8.66 11.23
CA ILE A 62 5.01 -7.53 11.30
C ILE A 62 5.31 -6.68 12.53
N GLY A 63 5.44 -5.36 12.34
CA GLY A 63 5.68 -4.41 13.42
C GLY A 63 7.11 -4.46 13.98
N ALA A 64 8.09 -5.00 13.26
CA ALA A 64 9.50 -4.92 13.61
C ALA A 64 9.95 -3.44 13.74
N PRO A 65 11.03 -3.14 14.50
CA PRO A 65 11.57 -1.79 14.61
C PRO A 65 11.83 -1.15 13.26
N SER A 66 11.60 0.15 13.16
CA SER A 66 11.91 0.91 11.95
C SER A 66 13.39 0.75 11.56
N GLN A 67 13.65 0.66 10.25
CA GLN A 67 15.00 0.63 9.69
C GLN A 67 15.56 2.03 9.41
N ASP A 68 14.80 3.09 9.71
CA ASP A 68 15.29 4.46 9.62
C ASP A 68 16.34 4.71 10.70
N ARG A 69 17.47 5.31 10.34
CA ARG A 69 18.52 5.71 11.27
C ARG A 69 18.06 6.72 12.33
N LYS A 70 16.96 7.41 12.08
CA LYS A 70 16.33 8.36 13.02
C LYS A 70 15.46 7.69 14.08
N TYR A 71 15.23 6.38 13.98
CA TYR A 71 14.45 5.64 14.96
C TYR A 71 15.31 5.37 16.20
N HIS A 72 14.87 5.83 17.36
CA HIS A 72 15.58 5.71 18.64
C HIS A 72 14.81 4.87 19.68
N GLY A 73 13.81 4.08 19.24
CA GLY A 73 13.03 3.22 20.14
C GLY A 73 11.76 3.88 20.66
N GLU A 74 11.36 5.00 20.11
CA GLU A 74 10.10 5.67 20.43
C GLU A 74 8.88 4.81 20.14
N VAL A 75 7.78 5.07 20.87
CA VAL A 75 6.50 4.40 20.62
C VAL A 75 5.94 4.83 19.27
N ALA A 76 5.86 3.87 18.37
CA ALA A 76 5.31 4.02 17.03
C ALA A 76 4.50 2.76 16.68
N TYR A 77 3.56 2.88 15.79
CA TYR A 77 2.50 1.92 15.56
C TYR A 77 2.61 1.23 14.19
N THR A 78 2.00 0.04 14.14
CA THR A 78 1.73 -0.69 12.89
C THR A 78 0.28 -1.15 12.91
N THR A 79 -0.45 -0.94 11.81
CA THR A 79 -1.80 -1.48 11.67
C THR A 79 -1.95 -2.26 10.38
N ILE A 80 -2.60 -3.41 10.47
CA ILE A 80 -3.04 -4.21 9.35
C ILE A 80 -4.56 -4.29 9.44
N GLY A 81 -5.25 -4.00 8.35
CA GLY A 81 -6.70 -4.05 8.26
C GLY A 81 -7.27 -5.46 8.35
N SER A 82 -8.58 -5.55 8.18
CA SER A 82 -9.34 -6.80 8.20
C SER A 82 -9.35 -7.47 6.84
N ARG A 83 -9.60 -8.78 6.77
CA ARG A 83 -9.70 -9.59 5.54
C ARG A 83 -8.46 -9.45 4.63
N THR A 84 -7.33 -9.08 5.21
CA THR A 84 -6.06 -8.87 4.51
C THR A 84 -5.24 -10.16 4.51
N GLU A 85 -4.72 -10.54 3.34
CA GLU A 85 -3.87 -11.70 3.18
C GLU A 85 -2.42 -11.28 2.98
N ILE A 86 -1.54 -11.68 3.90
CA ILE A 86 -0.11 -11.41 3.87
C ILE A 86 0.64 -12.72 3.65
N ARG A 87 1.24 -12.88 2.47
CA ARG A 87 1.93 -14.09 2.03
C ARG A 87 3.31 -14.20 2.66
N GLU A 88 3.99 -15.27 2.33
CA GLU A 88 5.23 -15.72 2.97
C GLU A 88 6.34 -14.67 2.89
N TYR A 89 7.12 -14.55 3.96
CA TYR A 89 8.31 -13.69 4.04
C TYR A 89 8.03 -12.19 3.87
N VAL A 90 6.80 -11.74 4.02
CA VAL A 90 6.49 -10.31 4.00
C VAL A 90 7.01 -9.64 5.26
N SER A 91 7.56 -8.42 5.11
CA SER A 91 7.96 -7.58 6.23
C SER A 91 7.25 -6.23 6.22
N VAL A 92 6.67 -5.85 7.37
CA VAL A 92 6.05 -4.54 7.60
C VAL A 92 6.69 -3.94 8.86
N HIS A 93 7.39 -2.82 8.71
CA HIS A 93 8.07 -2.16 9.81
C HIS A 93 7.18 -1.08 10.44
N ARG A 94 7.29 -0.92 11.78
CA ARG A 94 6.62 0.20 12.46
C ARG A 94 7.17 1.55 11.98
N ALA A 95 6.43 2.61 12.23
CA ALA A 95 6.84 3.95 11.85
C ALA A 95 8.07 4.44 12.64
N THR A 96 8.70 5.49 12.15
CA THR A 96 9.65 6.37 12.85
C THR A 96 8.90 7.62 13.29
N GLY A 97 9.19 8.10 14.50
CA GLY A 97 8.53 9.25 15.11
C GLY A 97 7.48 8.84 16.14
N LYS A 98 7.42 9.64 17.22
CA LYS A 98 6.51 9.38 18.33
C LYS A 98 5.06 9.43 17.86
N SER A 99 4.31 8.36 18.14
CA SER A 99 2.91 8.18 17.77
C SER A 99 2.62 8.11 16.27
N GLU A 100 3.64 8.03 15.43
CA GLU A 100 3.50 7.80 13.99
C GLU A 100 3.09 6.35 13.69
N ILE A 101 2.54 6.13 12.49
CA ILE A 101 1.97 4.84 12.08
C ILE A 101 2.42 4.41 10.70
N THR A 102 2.67 3.12 10.54
CA THR A 102 2.70 2.40 9.26
C THR A 102 1.40 1.62 9.16
N SER A 103 0.65 1.78 8.07
CA SER A 103 -0.68 1.17 7.93
C SER A 103 -0.87 0.42 6.62
N VAL A 104 -1.60 -0.69 6.69
CA VAL A 104 -2.14 -1.45 5.56
C VAL A 104 -3.64 -1.55 5.77
N GLY A 105 -4.41 -1.23 4.73
CA GLY A 105 -5.88 -1.24 4.76
C GLY A 105 -6.51 -2.63 4.69
N ASP A 106 -7.82 -2.62 4.57
CA ASP A 106 -8.67 -3.81 4.49
C ASP A 106 -8.57 -4.48 3.10
N ASP A 107 -8.94 -5.76 3.02
CA ASP A 107 -9.08 -6.52 1.77
C ASP A 107 -7.83 -6.46 0.86
N THR A 108 -6.65 -6.28 1.45
CA THR A 108 -5.37 -6.12 0.75
C THR A 108 -4.65 -7.45 0.62
N LEU A 109 -3.97 -7.65 -0.52
CA LEU A 109 -3.16 -8.83 -0.81
C LEU A 109 -1.69 -8.45 -0.97
N LEU A 110 -0.85 -8.87 -0.04
CA LEU A 110 0.60 -8.73 -0.12
C LEU A 110 1.22 -10.09 -0.46
N LEU A 111 1.74 -10.25 -1.68
CA LEU A 111 2.37 -11.50 -2.10
C LEU A 111 3.78 -11.66 -1.51
N ALA A 112 4.36 -12.84 -1.72
CA ALA A 112 5.59 -13.25 -1.06
C ALA A 112 6.76 -12.24 -1.23
N TYR A 113 7.51 -12.03 -0.14
CA TYR A 113 8.68 -11.15 -0.08
C TYR A 113 8.39 -9.66 -0.29
N VAL A 114 7.12 -9.21 -0.19
CA VAL A 114 6.82 -7.78 -0.18
C VAL A 114 7.42 -7.13 1.07
N HIS A 115 7.99 -5.94 0.89
CA HIS A 115 8.48 -5.11 1.99
C HIS A 115 7.75 -3.78 2.07
N ILE A 116 7.25 -3.44 3.24
CA ILE A 116 6.67 -2.14 3.56
C ILE A 116 7.53 -1.48 4.65
N ALA A 117 8.26 -0.43 4.27
CA ALA A 117 9.08 0.33 5.20
C ALA A 117 8.23 1.23 6.12
N HIS A 118 8.90 1.92 7.03
CA HIS A 118 8.32 2.80 8.02
C HIS A 118 7.45 3.92 7.42
N ASN A 119 6.42 4.34 8.14
CA ASN A 119 5.52 5.47 7.79
C ASN A 119 4.77 5.31 6.45
N CYS A 120 4.77 4.12 5.84
CA CYS A 120 3.95 3.87 4.66
C CYS A 120 2.47 3.82 5.03
N ARG A 121 1.62 4.29 4.12
CA ARG A 121 0.16 4.21 4.23
C ARG A 121 -0.39 3.52 2.99
N ILE A 122 -0.88 2.31 3.18
CA ILE A 122 -1.45 1.49 2.11
C ILE A 122 -2.96 1.45 2.32
N GLY A 123 -3.70 1.81 1.27
CA GLY A 123 -5.17 1.81 1.25
C GLY A 123 -5.78 0.41 1.23
N ASN A 124 -7.08 0.38 0.94
CA ASN A 124 -7.87 -0.84 0.87
C ASN A 124 -7.80 -1.46 -0.52
N HIS A 125 -8.08 -2.77 -0.61
CA HIS A 125 -8.12 -3.52 -1.88
C HIS A 125 -6.84 -3.41 -2.72
N VAL A 126 -5.70 -3.13 -2.08
CA VAL A 126 -4.40 -3.05 -2.75
C VAL A 126 -3.84 -4.45 -3.00
N THR A 127 -3.26 -4.65 -4.17
CA THR A 127 -2.49 -5.87 -4.48
C THR A 127 -1.04 -5.50 -4.74
N MET A 128 -0.13 -6.07 -3.96
CA MET A 128 1.31 -5.97 -4.21
C MET A 128 1.86 -7.35 -4.59
N SER A 129 2.37 -7.45 -5.80
CA SER A 129 2.96 -8.70 -6.31
C SER A 129 4.30 -9.00 -5.65
N SER A 130 4.76 -10.25 -5.78
CA SER A 130 5.95 -10.75 -5.10
C SER A 130 7.17 -9.86 -5.30
N THR A 131 7.92 -9.67 -4.21
CA THR A 131 9.15 -8.86 -4.18
C THR A 131 8.98 -7.36 -4.48
N ALA A 132 7.76 -6.82 -4.46
CA ALA A 132 7.57 -5.37 -4.49
C ALA A 132 8.06 -4.73 -3.18
N GLN A 133 8.78 -3.60 -3.30
CA GLN A 133 9.48 -2.97 -2.18
C GLN A 133 9.10 -1.49 -2.08
N LEU A 134 8.55 -1.08 -0.94
CA LEU A 134 8.25 0.33 -0.65
C LEU A 134 9.28 0.89 0.33
N ALA A 135 9.94 1.97 -0.05
CA ALA A 135 10.75 2.76 0.88
C ALA A 135 9.85 3.57 1.84
N GLY A 136 10.44 4.28 2.82
CA GLY A 136 9.66 4.99 3.83
C GLY A 136 8.74 6.08 3.29
N HIS A 137 7.63 6.34 4.00
CA HIS A 137 6.67 7.41 3.71
C HIS A 137 5.95 7.29 2.35
N VAL A 138 5.88 6.11 1.75
CA VAL A 138 5.10 5.88 0.53
C VAL A 138 3.62 5.85 0.88
N ILE A 139 2.81 6.53 0.07
CA ILE A 139 1.35 6.50 0.16
C ILE A 139 0.81 5.74 -1.05
N VAL A 140 0.02 4.72 -0.82
CA VAL A 140 -0.68 3.95 -1.85
C VAL A 140 -2.17 4.07 -1.57
N GLU A 141 -2.91 4.65 -2.50
CA GLU A 141 -4.36 4.79 -2.37
C GLU A 141 -5.08 3.46 -2.65
N ASP A 142 -6.41 3.45 -2.56
CA ASP A 142 -7.22 2.25 -2.69
C ASP A 142 -7.15 1.63 -4.11
N HIS A 143 -7.36 0.32 -4.20
CA HIS A 143 -7.45 -0.43 -5.44
C HIS A 143 -6.19 -0.41 -6.33
N VAL A 144 -5.04 0.00 -5.81
CA VAL A 144 -3.78 0.01 -6.55
C VAL A 144 -3.27 -1.42 -6.74
N THR A 145 -2.69 -1.66 -7.91
CA THR A 145 -1.93 -2.89 -8.18
C THR A 145 -0.46 -2.55 -8.45
N ILE A 146 0.45 -3.15 -7.69
CA ILE A 146 1.89 -3.01 -7.87
C ILE A 146 2.48 -4.34 -8.35
N GLY A 147 3.08 -4.33 -9.54
CA GLY A 147 3.72 -5.48 -10.15
C GLY A 147 4.96 -5.96 -9.39
N GLY A 148 5.31 -7.22 -9.59
CA GLY A 148 6.44 -7.86 -8.90
C GLY A 148 7.80 -7.21 -9.22
N GLN A 149 8.75 -7.34 -8.29
CA GLN A 149 10.11 -6.78 -8.41
C GLN A 149 10.14 -5.25 -8.63
N THR A 150 9.10 -4.55 -8.19
CA THR A 150 9.01 -3.09 -8.29
C THR A 150 9.61 -2.44 -7.06
N GLY A 151 10.47 -1.44 -7.27
CA GLY A 151 11.00 -0.58 -6.21
C GLY A 151 10.35 0.80 -6.22
N VAL A 152 9.79 1.23 -5.09
CA VAL A 152 9.15 2.54 -4.93
C VAL A 152 9.98 3.41 -4.01
N HIS A 153 10.42 4.58 -4.50
CA HIS A 153 11.23 5.53 -3.76
C HIS A 153 10.43 6.18 -2.62
N GLN A 154 11.12 6.58 -1.55
CA GLN A 154 10.49 7.25 -0.41
C GLN A 154 9.67 8.49 -0.80
N PHE A 155 8.59 8.76 -0.06
CA PHE A 155 7.66 9.88 -0.25
C PHE A 155 6.86 9.87 -1.57
N VAL A 156 6.92 8.81 -2.35
CA VAL A 156 6.08 8.66 -3.55
C VAL A 156 4.63 8.41 -3.15
N ARG A 157 3.70 9.01 -3.90
CA ARG A 157 2.27 8.73 -3.83
C ARG A 157 1.84 7.95 -5.08
N ILE A 158 1.05 6.90 -4.87
CA ILE A 158 0.45 6.09 -5.95
C ILE A 158 -1.05 6.21 -5.80
N GLY A 159 -1.69 6.84 -6.79
CA GLY A 159 -3.11 7.18 -6.74
C GLY A 159 -4.04 5.98 -7.01
N GLU A 160 -5.28 6.16 -6.63
CA GLU A 160 -6.36 5.16 -6.67
C GLU A 160 -6.47 4.47 -8.04
N PHE A 161 -6.67 3.16 -8.05
CA PHE A 161 -6.75 2.35 -9.27
C PHE A 161 -5.52 2.44 -10.20
N ALA A 162 -4.41 3.02 -9.77
CA ALA A 162 -3.21 2.96 -10.59
C ALA A 162 -2.69 1.53 -10.72
N MET A 163 -2.05 1.25 -11.86
CA MET A 163 -1.33 0.01 -12.12
C MET A 163 0.14 0.33 -12.33
N VAL A 164 0.98 -0.27 -11.54
CA VAL A 164 2.44 -0.24 -11.71
C VAL A 164 2.87 -1.58 -12.31
N GLY A 165 3.45 -1.55 -13.50
CA GLY A 165 3.98 -2.75 -14.17
C GLY A 165 5.13 -3.37 -13.37
N GLY A 166 5.39 -4.67 -13.59
CA GLY A 166 6.49 -5.36 -12.91
C GLY A 166 7.87 -4.84 -13.32
N ILE A 167 8.89 -5.10 -12.48
CA ILE A 167 10.30 -4.70 -12.72
C ILE A 167 10.45 -3.17 -12.91
N SER A 168 9.59 -2.40 -12.23
CA SER A 168 9.56 -0.94 -12.37
C SER A 168 10.33 -0.24 -11.26
N LYS A 169 10.93 0.93 -11.58
CA LYS A 169 11.51 1.87 -10.61
C LYS A 169 10.68 3.13 -10.53
N ILE A 170 9.92 3.27 -9.45
CA ILE A 170 9.02 4.41 -9.23
C ILE A 170 9.74 5.46 -8.39
N THR A 171 10.07 6.59 -8.99
CA THR A 171 10.77 7.70 -8.35
C THR A 171 9.94 8.97 -8.24
N ARG A 172 8.74 8.98 -8.83
CA ARG A 172 7.80 10.10 -8.86
C ARG A 172 6.39 9.61 -8.58
N ASP A 173 5.51 10.51 -8.22
CA ASP A 173 4.10 10.22 -7.94
C ASP A 173 3.40 9.67 -9.19
N VAL A 174 2.62 8.63 -8.99
CA VAL A 174 1.82 7.98 -10.02
C VAL A 174 0.38 8.45 -9.89
N PRO A 175 -0.17 9.16 -10.88
CA PRO A 175 -1.55 9.65 -10.80
C PRO A 175 -2.56 8.50 -10.77
N PRO A 176 -3.74 8.73 -10.17
CA PRO A 176 -4.83 7.77 -10.14
C PRO A 176 -5.22 7.27 -11.55
N TYR A 177 -5.69 6.02 -11.64
CA TYR A 177 -6.27 5.40 -12.83
C TYR A 177 -5.30 5.09 -13.96
N PHE A 178 -4.03 5.47 -13.85
CA PHE A 178 -3.06 5.29 -14.92
C PHE A 178 -2.22 4.03 -14.74
N LEU A 179 -1.69 3.55 -15.87
CA LEU A 179 -0.69 2.50 -15.92
C LEU A 179 0.68 3.15 -16.16
N VAL A 180 1.64 2.77 -15.31
CA VAL A 180 3.05 3.15 -15.44
C VAL A 180 3.92 1.90 -15.39
N GLU A 181 5.01 1.87 -16.16
CA GLU A 181 6.00 0.79 -16.06
C GLU A 181 7.38 1.22 -16.54
N GLY A 182 8.39 0.43 -16.22
CA GLY A 182 9.75 0.62 -16.68
C GLY A 182 10.75 1.10 -15.62
N ASN A 183 12.00 1.27 -16.01
CA ASN A 183 13.12 1.73 -15.16
C ASN A 183 13.96 2.81 -15.87
N PRO A 184 13.72 4.12 -15.57
CA PRO A 184 12.66 4.64 -14.72
C PRO A 184 11.26 4.42 -15.31
N ALA A 185 10.23 4.38 -14.45
CA ALA A 185 8.85 4.20 -14.91
C ALA A 185 8.34 5.42 -15.69
N THR A 186 7.57 5.15 -16.74
CA THR A 186 6.91 6.13 -17.60
C THR A 186 5.41 5.81 -17.74
N PRO A 187 4.55 6.80 -18.05
CA PRO A 187 3.12 6.56 -18.22
C PRO A 187 2.80 5.91 -19.58
N TYR A 188 2.01 4.83 -19.53
CA TYR A 188 1.60 4.08 -20.74
C TYR A 188 0.14 4.33 -21.16
N GLY A 189 -0.70 4.80 -20.25
CA GLY A 189 -2.11 5.03 -20.51
C GLY A 189 -2.98 4.82 -19.28
N LEU A 190 -4.27 4.52 -19.50
CA LEU A 190 -5.17 4.12 -18.44
C LEU A 190 -4.94 2.66 -18.03
N ASN A 191 -5.17 2.35 -16.76
CA ASN A 191 -5.33 0.99 -16.27
C ASN A 191 -6.67 0.39 -16.78
N LYS A 192 -6.79 0.19 -18.10
CA LYS A 192 -8.05 -0.22 -18.74
C LYS A 192 -8.64 -1.50 -18.15
N VAL A 193 -7.80 -2.45 -17.77
CA VAL A 193 -8.25 -3.74 -17.23
C VAL A 193 -8.85 -3.55 -15.84
N GLY A 194 -8.14 -2.89 -14.95
CA GLY A 194 -8.61 -2.61 -13.58
C GLY A 194 -9.88 -1.78 -13.58
N LEU A 195 -9.93 -0.70 -14.36
CA LEU A 195 -11.09 0.20 -14.42
C LEU A 195 -12.34 -0.49 -14.98
N ARG A 196 -12.19 -1.38 -15.99
CA ARG A 196 -13.31 -2.17 -16.51
C ARG A 196 -13.83 -3.19 -15.49
N ARG A 197 -12.93 -3.85 -14.76
CA ARG A 197 -13.34 -4.79 -13.69
C ARG A 197 -14.06 -4.08 -12.54
N ALA A 198 -13.73 -2.82 -12.31
CA ALA A 198 -14.39 -1.96 -11.33
C ALA A 198 -15.62 -1.23 -11.90
N GLU A 199 -16.11 -1.65 -13.09
CA GLU A 199 -17.35 -1.19 -13.71
C GLU A 199 -17.40 0.33 -13.97
N PHE A 200 -16.24 0.97 -14.25
CA PHE A 200 -16.21 2.36 -14.68
C PHE A 200 -17.01 2.54 -15.98
N THR A 201 -17.90 3.52 -16.00
CA THR A 201 -18.76 3.79 -17.17
C THR A 201 -17.94 4.27 -18.38
N PRO A 202 -18.44 4.06 -19.62
CA PRO A 202 -17.77 4.55 -20.83
C PRO A 202 -17.45 6.05 -20.78
N ASP A 203 -18.35 6.86 -20.21
CA ASP A 203 -18.17 8.32 -20.10
C ASP A 203 -17.01 8.68 -19.16
N ILE A 204 -16.92 8.03 -18.00
CA ILE A 204 -15.78 8.22 -17.07
C ILE A 204 -14.47 7.79 -17.73
N LEU A 205 -14.46 6.64 -18.43
CA LEU A 205 -13.27 6.18 -19.13
C LEU A 205 -12.85 7.15 -20.26
N ALA A 206 -13.80 7.76 -20.97
CA ALA A 206 -13.54 8.77 -21.99
C ALA A 206 -12.93 10.04 -21.36
N GLU A 207 -13.52 10.54 -20.28
CA GLU A 207 -13.01 11.70 -19.52
C GLU A 207 -11.57 11.47 -19.04
N LEU A 208 -11.30 10.33 -18.36
CA LEU A 208 -9.96 10.00 -17.87
C LEU A 208 -8.94 9.83 -19.00
N LYS A 209 -9.36 9.30 -20.17
CA LYS A 209 -8.51 9.18 -21.36
C LYS A 209 -8.15 10.55 -21.91
N GLU A 210 -9.07 11.49 -21.91
CA GLU A 210 -8.81 12.87 -22.33
C GLU A 210 -7.87 13.57 -21.35
N CYS A 211 -8.07 13.42 -20.04
CA CYS A 211 -7.15 13.90 -19.02
C CYS A 211 -5.72 13.34 -19.23
N TYR A 212 -5.59 12.04 -19.50
CA TYR A 212 -4.30 11.42 -19.83
C TYR A 212 -3.64 12.11 -21.06
N SER A 213 -4.43 12.37 -22.11
CA SER A 213 -3.92 13.01 -23.32
C SER A 213 -3.45 14.43 -23.06
N ILE A 214 -4.18 15.19 -22.24
CA ILE A 214 -3.79 16.53 -21.82
C ILE A 214 -2.49 16.49 -21.00
N MET A 215 -2.35 15.55 -20.07
CA MET A 215 -1.16 15.43 -19.23
C MET A 215 0.11 15.04 -19.98
N TYR A 216 -0.01 14.12 -20.95
CA TYR A 216 1.17 13.44 -21.50
C TYR A 216 1.37 13.60 -23.02
N ARG A 217 0.41 14.16 -23.76
CA ARG A 217 0.46 14.27 -25.23
C ARG A 217 0.26 15.68 -25.75
N SER A 218 -0.09 16.65 -24.89
CA SER A 218 -0.35 18.04 -25.32
C SER A 218 0.88 18.94 -25.31
N GLY A 219 2.00 18.48 -24.73
CA GLY A 219 3.19 19.30 -24.51
C GLY A 219 3.10 20.22 -23.27
N HIS A 220 2.01 20.18 -22.52
CA HIS A 220 1.84 20.95 -21.28
C HIS A 220 2.80 20.48 -20.16
N ASN A 221 3.21 21.42 -19.31
CA ASN A 221 3.71 21.05 -17.99
C ASN A 221 2.52 20.64 -17.09
N ILE A 222 2.81 20.08 -15.91
CA ILE A 222 1.75 19.54 -15.03
C ILE A 222 0.74 20.61 -14.59
N SER A 223 1.18 21.82 -14.28
CA SER A 223 0.29 22.92 -13.86
C SER A 223 -0.62 23.38 -15.01
N GLN A 224 -0.08 23.47 -16.22
CA GLN A 224 -0.86 23.81 -17.43
C GLN A 224 -1.87 22.69 -17.75
N ALA A 225 -1.47 21.42 -17.61
CA ALA A 225 -2.36 20.30 -17.80
C ALA A 225 -3.50 20.31 -16.78
N ALA A 226 -3.21 20.55 -15.51
CA ALA A 226 -4.23 20.67 -14.46
C ALA A 226 -5.24 21.78 -14.78
N GLU A 227 -4.77 22.96 -15.21
CA GLU A 227 -5.64 24.07 -15.58
C GLU A 227 -6.53 23.71 -16.79
N ALA A 228 -5.98 23.10 -17.82
CA ALA A 228 -6.76 22.66 -18.98
C ALA A 228 -7.82 21.61 -18.62
N MET A 229 -7.53 20.71 -17.69
CA MET A 229 -8.46 19.69 -17.23
C MET A 229 -9.61 20.23 -16.37
N ARG A 230 -9.45 21.40 -15.68
CA ARG A 230 -10.52 21.97 -14.83
C ARG A 230 -11.81 22.25 -15.61
N GLY A 231 -11.69 22.69 -16.86
CA GLY A 231 -12.83 22.93 -17.75
C GLY A 231 -13.48 21.65 -18.29
N LEU A 232 -12.76 20.53 -18.29
CA LEU A 232 -13.19 19.26 -18.85
C LEU A 232 -13.84 18.32 -17.82
N VAL A 233 -13.27 18.23 -16.63
CA VAL A 233 -13.62 17.26 -15.59
C VAL A 233 -15.04 17.50 -15.07
N ARG A 234 -15.84 16.42 -15.05
CA ARG A 234 -17.24 16.39 -14.57
C ARG A 234 -17.49 15.32 -13.52
N SER A 235 -16.80 14.16 -13.63
CA SER A 235 -16.98 13.03 -12.74
C SER A 235 -16.23 13.21 -11.40
N ASP A 236 -16.64 12.46 -10.37
CA ASP A 236 -15.87 12.41 -9.10
C ASP A 236 -14.48 11.84 -9.32
N ARG A 237 -14.32 10.93 -10.26
CA ARG A 237 -13.02 10.34 -10.60
C ARG A 237 -12.07 11.36 -11.24
N GLY A 238 -12.59 12.17 -12.14
CA GLY A 238 -11.81 13.29 -12.70
C GLY A 238 -11.45 14.33 -11.66
N ARG A 239 -12.39 14.68 -10.76
CA ARG A 239 -12.11 15.57 -9.61
C ARG A 239 -11.03 15.04 -8.68
N HIS A 240 -11.04 13.73 -8.39
CA HIS A 240 -10.00 13.07 -7.60
C HIS A 240 -8.63 13.14 -8.31
N LEU A 241 -8.57 12.88 -9.61
CA LEU A 241 -7.33 13.04 -10.39
C LEU A 241 -6.77 14.47 -10.30
N LEU A 242 -7.62 15.48 -10.44
CA LEU A 242 -7.20 16.89 -10.28
C LEU A 242 -6.70 17.17 -8.87
N ALA A 243 -7.43 16.73 -7.85
CA ALA A 243 -7.05 16.93 -6.45
C ALA A 243 -5.69 16.26 -6.14
N PHE A 244 -5.43 15.06 -6.68
CA PHE A 244 -4.15 14.38 -6.55
C PHE A 244 -2.99 15.18 -7.17
N ILE A 245 -3.22 15.77 -8.35
CA ILE A 245 -2.21 16.57 -9.08
C ILE A 245 -1.94 17.90 -8.39
N ASP A 246 -2.98 18.54 -7.86
CA ASP A 246 -2.90 19.84 -7.17
C ASP A 246 -2.30 19.72 -5.76
N ALA A 247 -2.34 18.52 -5.17
CA ALA A 247 -1.80 18.31 -3.83
C ALA A 247 -0.27 18.47 -3.81
N PRO A 248 0.30 18.99 -2.70
CA PRO A 248 1.75 19.08 -2.54
C PRO A 248 2.44 17.74 -2.79
N THR A 249 3.57 17.77 -3.46
CA THR A 249 4.38 16.60 -3.78
C THR A 249 5.86 16.86 -3.53
N GLU A 250 6.55 15.92 -2.91
CA GLU A 250 8.01 15.95 -2.74
C GLU A 250 8.74 15.38 -3.97
N ARG A 251 8.06 14.60 -4.80
CA ARG A 251 8.66 13.83 -5.90
C ARG A 251 8.27 14.31 -7.29
N GLY A 252 7.23 15.16 -7.39
CA GLY A 252 6.62 15.52 -8.66
C GLY A 252 5.92 14.34 -9.32
N ILE A 253 5.13 14.61 -10.33
CA ILE A 253 4.36 13.63 -11.09
C ILE A 253 5.27 12.93 -12.12
N VAL A 254 5.07 11.63 -12.32
CA VAL A 254 5.74 10.84 -13.38
C VAL A 254 5.46 11.45 -14.76
N LYS A 255 6.48 11.47 -15.64
CA LYS A 255 6.39 12.01 -17.00
C LYS A 255 6.92 11.01 -18.01
#